data_e48d7782087a93de9957e22c417450d9
#
_entry.id   e48d7782087a93de9957e22c417450d9
#
_cell.length_a   1.000
_cell.length_b   1.000
_cell.length_c   1.000
_cell.angle_alpha   90.00
_cell.angle_beta   90.00
_cell.angle_gamma   90.00
#
_symmetry.space_group_name_H-M   'P 1'
#
loop_
_entity.id
_entity.type
_entity.pdbx_description
1 polymer ?
#
loop_
_entity_poly.entity_id
_entity_poly.type
_entity_poly.pdbx_seq_one_letter_code
_entity_poly.pdbx_strand_id
1 'polypeptide(L)'
;LFEKDFLENQIKNLNIDIKTSYTKISKLEQSQTFIDFLNNENIYDLSVLVYNLVDMISHSKTEMEVIKELASTDKAYRSLTKSWFLNSSLYEIIKLASEKDYNLIITTDHGTINVETPSKIVGDRDSSSNIRYKTGRRL
;
A
#
# COMPACT_ATOMS: atom_id res chain seq x y z
N LEU A 1 -12.10 2.35 4.50
CA LEU A 1 -13.15 3.18 5.12
C LEU A 1 -13.00 3.28 6.63
N PHE A 2 -12.45 2.27 7.30
CA PHE A 2 -12.31 2.26 8.77
C PHE A 2 -10.88 2.58 9.26
N GLU A 3 -9.90 2.65 8.36
CA GLU A 3 -8.47 2.83 8.72
C GLU A 3 -8.25 4.16 9.44
N LYS A 4 -8.87 5.24 8.97
CA LYS A 4 -8.84 6.55 9.63
C LYS A 4 -9.45 6.49 11.03
N ASP A 5 -10.62 5.88 11.14
CA ASP A 5 -11.35 5.77 12.43
C ASP A 5 -10.53 4.93 13.43
N PHE A 6 -9.85 3.86 12.96
CA PHE A 6 -8.95 3.07 13.80
C PHE A 6 -7.76 3.88 14.28
N LEU A 7 -7.13 4.68 13.41
CA LEU A 7 -6.04 5.57 13.80
C LEU A 7 -6.48 6.54 14.89
N GLU A 8 -7.58 7.26 14.67
CA GLU A 8 -8.11 8.24 15.62
C GLU A 8 -8.48 7.59 16.96
N ASN A 9 -9.12 6.42 16.93
CA ASN A 9 -9.45 5.66 18.13
C ASN A 9 -8.19 5.20 18.89
N GLN A 10 -7.16 4.76 18.18
CA GLN A 10 -5.92 4.33 18.80
C GLN A 10 -5.18 5.48 19.48
N ILE A 11 -5.09 6.63 18.83
CA ILE A 11 -4.50 7.85 19.41
C ILE A 11 -5.25 8.25 20.67
N LYS A 12 -6.58 8.22 20.63
CA LYS A 12 -7.44 8.52 21.78
C LYS A 12 -7.24 7.52 22.94
N ASN A 13 -7.15 6.21 22.64
CA ASN A 13 -6.93 5.17 23.64
C ASN A 13 -5.57 5.29 24.35
N LEU A 14 -4.56 5.81 23.62
CA LEU A 14 -3.24 6.08 24.15
C LEU A 14 -3.18 7.39 24.96
N ASN A 15 -4.26 8.16 25.01
CA ASN A 15 -4.32 9.49 25.64
C ASN A 15 -3.24 10.45 25.10
N ILE A 16 -2.95 10.38 23.79
CA ILE A 16 -1.99 11.26 23.13
C ILE A 16 -2.77 12.43 22.52
N ASP A 17 -2.43 13.65 22.91
CA ASP A 17 -3.04 14.87 22.39
C ASP A 17 -2.22 15.39 21.19
N ILE A 18 -2.52 14.85 20.01
CA ILE A 18 -1.91 15.22 18.73
C ILE A 18 -2.96 15.36 17.63
N LYS A 19 -2.69 16.24 16.70
CA LYS A 19 -3.49 16.37 15.47
C LYS A 19 -3.01 15.37 14.43
N THR A 20 -3.92 14.54 13.95
CA THR A 20 -3.60 13.51 12.96
C THR A 20 -4.28 13.77 11.61
N SER A 21 -3.60 13.44 10.53
CA SER A 21 -4.20 13.33 9.20
C SER A 21 -4.04 11.91 8.65
N TYR A 22 -5.01 11.50 7.85
CA TYR A 22 -4.98 10.20 7.15
C TYR A 22 -5.33 10.42 5.69
N THR A 23 -4.48 9.93 4.81
CA THR A 23 -4.69 9.98 3.35
C THR A 23 -4.42 8.62 2.74
N LYS A 24 -5.31 8.16 1.87
CA LYS A 24 -5.12 6.94 1.07
C LYS A 24 -5.02 7.30 -0.40
N ILE A 25 -3.90 6.94 -1.01
CA ILE A 25 -3.65 7.14 -2.44
C ILE A 25 -3.84 5.81 -3.17
N SER A 26 -4.87 5.77 -3.98
CA SER A 26 -5.19 4.65 -4.88
C SER A 26 -5.17 5.06 -6.36
N LYS A 27 -5.08 6.37 -6.64
CA LYS A 27 -5.02 6.96 -7.99
C LYS A 27 -3.99 8.07 -8.04
N LEU A 28 -3.37 8.24 -9.20
CA LEU A 28 -2.29 9.22 -9.40
C LEU A 28 -2.71 10.66 -9.05
N GLU A 29 -3.93 11.04 -9.38
CA GLU A 29 -4.48 12.38 -9.09
C GLU A 29 -4.46 12.74 -7.60
N GLN A 30 -4.67 11.74 -6.73
CA GLN A 30 -4.65 11.93 -5.28
C GLN A 30 -3.25 12.24 -4.74
N SER A 31 -2.22 11.83 -5.48
CA SER A 31 -0.82 12.12 -5.12
C SER A 31 -0.53 13.61 -5.20
N GLN A 32 -1.03 14.29 -6.24
CA GLN A 32 -0.82 15.73 -6.38
C GLN A 32 -1.48 16.51 -5.24
N THR A 33 -2.70 16.13 -4.87
CA THR A 33 -3.40 16.73 -3.73
C THR A 33 -2.60 16.57 -2.43
N PHE A 34 -1.94 15.42 -2.24
CA PHE A 34 -1.12 15.20 -1.06
C PHE A 34 0.20 15.98 -1.10
N ILE A 35 0.81 16.15 -2.27
CA ILE A 35 1.99 17.01 -2.48
C ILE A 35 1.64 18.47 -2.15
N ASP A 36 0.51 18.95 -2.63
CA ASP A 36 0.02 20.29 -2.35
C ASP A 36 -0.27 20.47 -0.84
N PHE A 37 -0.83 19.46 -0.19
CA PHE A 37 -1.03 19.43 1.25
C PHE A 37 0.30 19.52 2.01
N LEU A 38 1.34 18.79 1.60
CA LEU A 38 2.67 18.89 2.22
C LEU A 38 3.36 20.25 1.96
N ASN A 39 3.07 20.89 0.83
CA ASN A 39 3.64 22.20 0.49
C ASN A 39 3.02 23.34 1.28
N ASN A 40 1.78 23.20 1.68
CA ASN A 40 1.10 24.16 2.55
C ASN A 40 1.57 23.98 4.00
N GLU A 41 1.26 24.95 4.85
CA GLU A 41 1.57 24.83 6.29
C GLU A 41 0.87 23.59 6.88
N ASN A 42 1.68 22.61 7.28
CA ASN A 42 1.16 21.40 7.89
C ASN A 42 0.92 21.63 9.39
N ILE A 43 -0.35 21.64 9.77
CA ILE A 43 -0.79 21.81 11.16
C ILE A 43 -0.93 20.46 11.91
N TYR A 44 -0.53 19.36 11.30
CA TYR A 44 -0.66 18.01 11.87
C TYR A 44 0.67 17.53 12.46
N ASP A 45 0.57 16.91 13.63
CA ASP A 45 1.72 16.32 14.32
C ASP A 45 2.06 14.93 13.75
N LEU A 46 1.02 14.22 13.23
CA LEU A 46 1.17 12.93 12.58
C LEU A 46 0.33 12.89 11.29
N SER A 47 1.01 12.64 10.17
CA SER A 47 0.35 12.41 8.88
C SER A 47 0.58 10.98 8.43
N VAL A 48 -0.49 10.21 8.29
CA VAL A 48 -0.45 8.82 7.80
C VAL A 48 -0.85 8.79 6.33
N LEU A 49 0.05 8.26 5.52
CA LEU A 49 -0.18 8.05 4.09
C LEU A 49 -0.18 6.55 3.77
N VAL A 50 -1.28 6.05 3.26
CA VAL A 50 -1.37 4.71 2.67
C VAL A 50 -1.25 4.81 1.15
N TYR A 51 -0.24 4.16 0.59
CA TYR A 51 0.03 4.21 -0.85
C TYR A 51 -0.14 2.82 -1.47
N ASN A 52 -1.29 2.56 -2.09
CA ASN A 52 -1.69 1.20 -2.50
C ASN A 52 -1.07 0.71 -3.81
N LEU A 53 -0.24 1.49 -4.50
CA LEU A 53 0.17 1.15 -5.85
C LEU A 53 1.11 -0.07 -5.93
N VAL A 54 1.93 -0.31 -4.92
CA VAL A 54 2.81 -1.50 -4.89
C VAL A 54 1.98 -2.78 -4.80
N ASP A 55 0.92 -2.76 -4.00
CA ASP A 55 -0.05 -3.85 -3.92
C ASP A 55 -0.80 -4.04 -5.25
N MET A 56 -1.20 -2.96 -5.91
CA MET A 56 -1.80 -3.01 -7.25
C MET A 56 -0.86 -3.61 -8.30
N ILE A 57 0.44 -3.34 -8.27
CA ILE A 57 1.42 -3.98 -9.17
C ILE A 57 1.48 -5.49 -8.89
N SER A 58 1.46 -5.87 -7.62
CA SER A 58 1.46 -7.29 -7.22
C SER A 58 0.21 -8.03 -7.72
N HIS A 59 -0.97 -7.42 -7.60
CA HIS A 59 -2.21 -7.96 -8.14
C HIS A 59 -2.21 -8.00 -9.67
N SER A 60 -1.72 -6.95 -10.34
CA SER A 60 -1.62 -6.90 -11.80
C SER A 60 -0.72 -8.00 -12.38
N LYS A 61 0.28 -8.46 -11.63
CA LYS A 61 1.12 -9.61 -12.01
C LYS A 61 0.31 -10.90 -12.19
N THR A 62 -0.79 -11.05 -11.44
CA THR A 62 -1.66 -12.24 -11.55
C THR A 62 -2.76 -12.09 -12.59
N GLU A 63 -3.15 -10.87 -12.91
CA GLU A 63 -4.32 -10.57 -13.75
C GLU A 63 -3.94 -10.18 -15.18
N MET A 64 -2.78 -9.58 -15.39
CA MET A 64 -2.33 -9.09 -16.69
C MET A 64 -1.13 -9.90 -17.20
N GLU A 65 -1.31 -10.59 -18.34
CA GLU A 65 -0.29 -11.46 -18.92
C GLU A 65 1.01 -10.73 -19.27
N VAL A 66 0.92 -9.49 -19.75
CA VAL A 66 2.08 -8.63 -20.03
C VAL A 66 2.89 -8.33 -18.77
N ILE A 67 2.24 -8.01 -17.67
CA ILE A 67 2.92 -7.76 -16.39
C ILE A 67 3.52 -9.05 -15.83
N LYS A 68 2.82 -10.17 -15.99
CA LYS A 68 3.30 -11.49 -15.60
C LYS A 68 4.58 -11.85 -16.35
N GLU A 69 4.66 -11.57 -17.63
CA GLU A 69 5.84 -11.80 -18.45
C GLU A 69 7.01 -10.87 -18.06
N LEU A 70 6.74 -9.57 -17.93
CA LEU A 70 7.73 -8.55 -17.53
C LEU A 70 8.27 -8.76 -16.10
N ALA A 71 7.48 -9.33 -15.21
CA ALA A 71 7.80 -9.59 -13.82
C ALA A 71 7.90 -11.10 -13.50
N SER A 72 8.30 -11.92 -14.48
CA SER A 72 8.32 -13.39 -14.38
C SER A 72 9.27 -13.92 -13.30
N THR A 73 10.30 -13.18 -12.94
CA THR A 73 11.24 -13.53 -11.88
C THR A 73 11.22 -12.49 -10.77
N ASP A 74 11.64 -12.86 -9.56
CA ASP A 74 11.75 -11.91 -8.44
C ASP A 74 12.69 -10.74 -8.75
N LYS A 75 13.74 -11.00 -9.51
CA LYS A 75 14.68 -9.95 -9.95
C LYS A 75 14.00 -8.97 -10.90
N ALA A 76 13.24 -9.47 -11.86
CA ALA A 76 12.48 -8.64 -12.81
C ALA A 76 11.40 -7.83 -12.09
N TYR A 77 10.67 -8.46 -11.17
CA TYR A 77 9.65 -7.79 -10.36
C TYR A 77 10.25 -6.66 -9.51
N ARG A 78 11.36 -6.91 -8.81
CA ARG A 78 12.07 -5.87 -8.04
C ARG A 78 12.58 -4.75 -8.93
N SER A 79 13.10 -5.06 -10.12
CA SER A 79 13.57 -4.06 -11.08
C SER A 79 12.43 -3.17 -11.58
N LEU A 80 11.29 -3.76 -11.91
CA LEU A 80 10.08 -3.05 -12.31
C LEU A 80 9.57 -2.14 -11.19
N THR A 81 9.46 -2.66 -9.97
CA THR A 81 9.03 -1.88 -8.79
C THR A 81 9.98 -0.73 -8.50
N LYS A 82 11.31 -0.96 -8.59
CA LYS A 82 12.31 0.09 -8.41
C LYS A 82 12.21 1.17 -9.47
N SER A 83 12.08 0.80 -10.74
CA SER A 83 11.94 1.74 -11.84
C SER A 83 10.68 2.59 -11.70
N TRP A 84 9.56 1.94 -11.35
CA TRP A 84 8.34 2.64 -11.04
C TRP A 84 8.52 3.61 -9.88
N PHE A 85 9.08 3.16 -8.75
CA PHE A 85 9.27 3.97 -7.56
C PHE A 85 10.06 5.25 -7.84
N LEU A 86 11.19 5.15 -8.54
CA LEU A 86 12.05 6.28 -8.86
C LEU A 86 11.37 7.34 -9.76
N ASN A 87 10.33 6.95 -10.49
CA ASN A 87 9.56 7.84 -11.37
C ASN A 87 8.14 8.10 -10.83
N SER A 88 7.88 7.75 -9.59
CA SER A 88 6.56 7.87 -8.98
C SER A 88 6.42 9.13 -8.14
N SER A 89 5.19 9.58 -7.98
CA SER A 89 4.85 10.62 -7.01
C SER A 89 5.13 10.22 -5.55
N LEU A 90 5.23 8.92 -5.24
CA LEU A 90 5.67 8.48 -3.91
C LEU A 90 7.11 8.89 -3.63
N TYR A 91 8.00 8.75 -4.61
CA TYR A 91 9.39 9.22 -4.48
C TYR A 91 9.46 10.72 -4.29
N GLU A 92 8.65 11.48 -5.03
CA GLU A 92 8.53 12.93 -4.89
C GLU A 92 8.03 13.33 -3.49
N ILE A 93 7.01 12.65 -2.98
CA ILE A 93 6.49 12.85 -1.61
C ILE A 93 7.58 12.62 -0.56
N ILE A 94 8.34 11.53 -0.68
CA ILE A 94 9.43 11.20 0.25
C ILE A 94 10.54 12.27 0.20
N LYS A 95 10.90 12.72 -1.00
CA LYS A 95 11.89 13.78 -1.19
C LYS A 95 11.43 15.09 -0.56
N LEU A 96 10.20 15.49 -0.81
CA LEU A 96 9.59 16.68 -0.23
C LEU A 96 9.52 16.60 1.30
N ALA A 97 9.16 15.44 1.86
CA ALA A 97 9.15 15.22 3.30
C ALA A 97 10.56 15.39 3.92
N SER A 98 11.58 14.88 3.23
CA SER A 98 12.98 15.06 3.63
C SER A 98 13.43 16.52 3.55
N GLU A 99 13.06 17.24 2.50
CA GLU A 99 13.39 18.68 2.33
C GLU A 99 12.73 19.57 3.39
N LYS A 100 11.63 19.11 3.97
CA LYS A 100 10.87 19.81 5.03
C LYS A 100 11.16 19.30 6.45
N ASP A 101 12.22 18.53 6.63
CA ASP A 101 12.64 17.98 7.93
C ASP A 101 11.58 17.13 8.66
N TYR A 102 10.70 16.44 7.91
CA TYR A 102 9.78 15.48 8.52
C TYR A 102 10.51 14.21 8.98
N ASN A 103 10.15 13.72 10.15
CA ASN A 103 10.49 12.36 10.56
C ASN A 103 9.66 11.36 9.77
N LEU A 104 10.31 10.58 8.89
CA LEU A 104 9.64 9.66 8.00
C LEU A 104 9.76 8.21 8.50
N ILE A 105 8.62 7.55 8.68
CA ILE A 105 8.53 6.12 8.99
C ILE A 105 7.90 5.41 7.80
N ILE A 106 8.63 4.48 7.17
CA ILE A 106 8.13 3.66 6.06
C ILE A 106 7.89 2.26 6.59
N THR A 107 6.69 1.73 6.36
CA THR A 107 6.28 0.40 6.79
C THR A 107 5.37 -0.25 5.76
N THR A 108 5.03 -1.51 5.96
CA THR A 108 4.08 -2.27 5.16
C THR A 108 3.22 -3.13 6.08
N ASP A 109 1.99 -3.41 5.67
CA ASP A 109 1.05 -4.28 6.37
C ASP A 109 1.37 -5.77 6.16
N HIS A 110 1.96 -6.14 5.01
CA HIS A 110 2.42 -7.50 4.70
C HIS A 110 3.53 -7.50 3.65
N GLY A 111 4.18 -8.65 3.52
CA GLY A 111 5.14 -8.93 2.44
C GLY A 111 4.53 -9.79 1.33
N THR A 112 5.36 -10.18 0.37
CA THR A 112 5.02 -11.13 -0.70
C THR A 112 5.78 -12.43 -0.52
N ILE A 113 5.12 -13.56 -0.86
CA ILE A 113 5.73 -14.88 -0.93
C ILE A 113 5.57 -15.41 -2.35
N ASN A 114 6.66 -15.86 -2.94
CA ASN A 114 6.61 -16.57 -4.20
C ASN A 114 6.17 -18.02 -3.96
N VAL A 115 5.17 -18.49 -4.71
CA VAL A 115 4.61 -19.84 -4.60
C VAL A 115 4.90 -20.58 -5.89
N GLU A 116 5.64 -21.69 -5.83
CA GLU A 116 6.05 -22.45 -7.00
C GLU A 116 5.00 -23.48 -7.43
N THR A 117 4.26 -24.05 -6.48
CA THR A 117 3.30 -25.13 -6.76
C THR A 117 1.90 -24.75 -6.26
N PRO A 118 1.07 -24.13 -7.11
CA PRO A 118 -0.29 -23.82 -6.75
C PRO A 118 -1.17 -25.08 -6.71
N SER A 119 -2.03 -25.20 -5.70
CA SER A 119 -3.04 -26.24 -5.62
C SER A 119 -4.43 -25.64 -5.89
N LYS A 120 -5.19 -26.26 -6.80
CA LYS A 120 -6.57 -25.85 -7.07
C LYS A 120 -7.49 -26.47 -6.04
N ILE A 121 -8.18 -25.64 -5.27
CA ILE A 121 -9.24 -26.08 -4.35
C ILE A 121 -10.59 -25.66 -4.94
N VAL A 122 -11.49 -26.62 -5.08
CA VAL A 122 -12.88 -26.40 -5.51
C VAL A 122 -13.73 -26.35 -4.25
N GLY A 123 -14.40 -25.25 -4.01
CA GLY A 123 -15.26 -25.04 -2.85
C GLY A 123 -16.53 -24.28 -3.22
N ASP A 124 -17.46 -24.19 -2.28
CA ASP A 124 -18.70 -23.45 -2.44
C ASP A 124 -18.46 -21.94 -2.59
N ARG A 125 -19.50 -21.21 -3.05
CA ARG A 125 -19.46 -19.73 -3.19
C ARG A 125 -19.12 -19.01 -1.89
N ASP A 126 -19.39 -19.63 -0.75
CA ASP A 126 -19.10 -19.09 0.58
C ASP A 126 -17.66 -19.38 1.07
N SER A 127 -16.82 -19.97 0.21
CA SER A 127 -15.42 -20.19 0.56
C SER A 127 -14.65 -18.86 0.54
N SER A 128 -13.66 -18.75 1.44
CA SER A 128 -12.82 -17.54 1.52
C SER A 128 -12.14 -17.21 0.19
N SER A 129 -12.03 -15.94 -0.15
CA SER A 129 -11.28 -15.45 -1.31
C SER A 129 -9.76 -15.51 -1.15
N ASN A 130 -9.27 -15.85 0.06
CA ASN A 130 -7.84 -15.90 0.35
C ASN A 130 -7.11 -16.88 -0.58
N ILE A 131 -5.97 -16.46 -1.12
CA ILE A 131 -5.17 -17.25 -2.08
C ILE A 131 -4.22 -18.23 -1.37
N ARG A 132 -3.87 -18.01 -0.11
CA ARG A 132 -2.94 -18.86 0.65
C ARG A 132 -3.63 -20.05 1.32
N TYR A 133 -4.87 -19.88 1.70
CA TYR A 133 -5.68 -20.91 2.33
C TYR A 133 -7.15 -20.70 1.98
N LYS A 134 -7.92 -21.74 2.10
CA LYS A 134 -9.36 -21.67 1.94
C LYS A 134 -10.05 -22.11 3.23
N THR A 135 -11.10 -21.40 3.59
CA THR A 135 -12.02 -21.79 4.66
C THR A 135 -13.44 -21.75 4.10
N GLY A 136 -14.23 -22.71 4.46
CA GLY A 136 -15.62 -22.81 4.03
C GLY A 136 -16.30 -24.04 4.64
N ARG A 137 -17.61 -24.12 4.52
CA ARG A 137 -18.38 -25.24 5.06
C ARG A 137 -18.19 -26.53 4.26
N ARG A 138 -17.88 -26.39 2.96
CA ARG A 138 -17.59 -27.50 2.05
C ARG A 138 -16.43 -27.09 1.15
N LEU A 139 -15.32 -27.72 1.33
CA LEU A 139 -14.10 -27.61 0.54
C LEU A 139 -13.84 -28.94 -0.14
#